data_f92f7cea37b17b3509f191e310ae9840
#
_entry.id   f92f7cea37b17b3509f191e310ae9840
#
_cell.length_a   1.000
_cell.length_b   1.000
_cell.length_c   1.000
_cell.angle_alpha   90.00
_cell.angle_beta   90.00
_cell.angle_gamma   90.00
#
_symmetry.space_group_name_H-M   'P 1'
#
loop_
_entity.id
_entity.type
_entity.pdbx_description
1 polymer ?
#
loop_
_entity_poly.entity_id
_entity_poly.type
_entity_poly.pdbx_seq_one_letter_code
_entity_poly.pdbx_strand_id
1 'polypeptide(L)'
;MTEEWRTAVYDGEIYEGLYKVSNLGKILSLNYHLTGKAELMNPSDNGHGYFKVGLSKNGKTKTCRVHRLVAETFLENPEGKPEINHKIEGDEGKKINVVIFNEDGSVNNEKTTIEWVTRKENNDYGTRTERMAKTMTNGKLSKPVLQLSLTGELIREYPSAAECGRNGFNKGHVAACCRGEEKTHKGFRFMYK
;
A
#
# COMPACT_ATOMS: atom_id res chain seq x y z
N MET A 1 21.82 -0.05 -18.24
CA MET A 1 21.46 -0.97 -17.14
C MET A 1 21.66 -2.39 -17.63
N THR A 2 22.49 -3.17 -16.95
CA THR A 2 22.69 -4.57 -17.29
C THR A 2 21.62 -5.40 -16.59
N GLU A 3 20.94 -6.27 -17.32
CA GLU A 3 19.96 -7.20 -16.75
C GLU A 3 20.69 -8.45 -16.23
N GLU A 4 20.54 -8.74 -14.95
CA GLU A 4 21.10 -9.90 -14.28
C GLU A 4 19.98 -10.88 -13.90
N TRP A 5 20.28 -12.19 -14.04
CA TRP A 5 19.35 -13.27 -13.74
C TRP A 5 19.92 -14.18 -12.65
N ARG A 6 19.18 -14.36 -11.56
CA ARG A 6 19.53 -15.26 -10.46
C ARG A 6 18.44 -16.29 -10.24
N THR A 7 18.78 -17.42 -9.60
CA THR A 7 17.78 -18.39 -9.12
C THR A 7 16.77 -17.71 -8.21
N ALA A 8 15.49 -17.93 -8.43
CA ALA A 8 14.43 -17.31 -7.65
C ALA A 8 14.47 -17.80 -6.19
N VAL A 9 14.35 -16.86 -5.25
CA VAL A 9 14.18 -17.11 -3.81
C VAL A 9 12.89 -16.46 -3.34
N TYR A 10 12.07 -17.19 -2.57
CA TYR A 10 10.83 -16.67 -2.00
C TYR A 10 10.46 -17.31 -0.67
N ASP A 11 10.28 -16.51 0.39
CA ASP A 11 10.10 -16.95 1.79
C ASP A 11 11.16 -17.98 2.22
N GLY A 12 12.42 -17.69 1.87
CA GLY A 12 13.55 -18.57 2.15
C GLY A 12 13.62 -19.84 1.30
N GLU A 13 12.65 -20.10 0.43
CA GLU A 13 12.66 -21.25 -0.48
C GLU A 13 13.40 -20.94 -1.79
N ILE A 14 14.38 -21.75 -2.14
CA ILE A 14 15.18 -21.63 -3.37
C ILE A 14 14.54 -22.46 -4.47
N TYR A 15 14.29 -21.88 -5.63
CA TYR A 15 13.67 -22.52 -6.80
C TYR A 15 14.71 -22.93 -7.85
N GLU A 16 15.77 -23.64 -7.40
CA GLU A 16 16.88 -24.09 -8.25
C GLU A 16 16.39 -24.95 -9.42
N GLY A 17 16.87 -24.63 -10.63
CA GLY A 17 16.49 -25.35 -11.86
C GLY A 17 15.04 -25.16 -12.31
N LEU A 18 14.22 -24.36 -11.61
CA LEU A 18 12.81 -24.14 -11.91
C LEU A 18 12.53 -22.71 -12.41
N TYR A 19 13.02 -21.72 -11.68
CA TYR A 19 12.73 -20.32 -12.00
C TYR A 19 13.94 -19.42 -11.79
N LYS A 20 14.06 -18.41 -12.66
CA LYS A 20 14.98 -17.29 -12.48
C LYS A 20 14.23 -15.98 -12.37
N VAL A 21 14.79 -15.05 -11.64
CA VAL A 21 14.30 -13.67 -11.51
C VAL A 21 15.36 -12.71 -11.99
N SER A 22 14.97 -11.67 -12.73
CA SER A 22 15.90 -10.61 -13.09
C SER A 22 15.85 -9.47 -12.07
N ASN A 23 16.95 -8.74 -11.96
CA ASN A 23 17.03 -7.51 -11.17
C ASN A 23 16.07 -6.40 -11.68
N LEU A 24 15.46 -6.57 -12.85
CA LEU A 24 14.46 -5.69 -13.45
C LEU A 24 13.01 -6.19 -13.23
N GLY A 25 12.82 -7.21 -12.40
CA GLY A 25 11.50 -7.73 -12.02
C GLY A 25 10.85 -8.68 -13.02
N LYS A 26 11.60 -9.16 -14.03
CA LYS A 26 11.12 -10.22 -14.92
C LYS A 26 11.32 -11.59 -14.27
N ILE A 27 10.46 -12.55 -14.63
CA ILE A 27 10.48 -13.92 -14.10
C ILE A 27 10.52 -14.89 -15.28
N LEU A 28 11.48 -15.82 -15.24
CA LEU A 28 11.68 -16.83 -16.25
C LEU A 28 11.38 -18.21 -15.65
N SER A 29 10.42 -18.94 -16.22
CA SER A 29 10.26 -20.36 -15.96
C SER A 29 11.22 -21.14 -16.85
N LEU A 30 11.99 -22.03 -16.27
CA LEU A 30 12.94 -22.87 -17.03
C LEU A 30 12.28 -24.09 -17.70
N ASN A 31 11.04 -24.39 -17.29
CA ASN A 31 10.22 -25.45 -17.87
C ASN A 31 8.73 -25.04 -17.87
N TYR A 32 8.38 -24.09 -18.72
CA TYR A 32 7.06 -23.50 -18.76
C TYR A 32 6.00 -24.53 -19.17
N HIS A 33 4.97 -24.68 -18.33
CA HIS A 33 3.91 -25.70 -18.52
C HIS A 33 4.42 -27.13 -18.82
N LEU A 34 5.58 -27.49 -18.28
CA LEU A 34 6.19 -28.81 -18.47
C LEU A 34 6.56 -29.12 -19.94
N THR A 35 6.76 -28.09 -20.76
CA THR A 35 7.08 -28.23 -22.19
C THR A 35 8.56 -28.49 -22.46
N GLY A 36 9.42 -28.42 -21.45
CA GLY A 36 10.88 -28.44 -21.58
C GLY A 36 11.47 -27.12 -22.11
N LYS A 37 10.66 -26.08 -22.35
CA LYS A 37 11.09 -24.77 -22.85
C LYS A 37 11.10 -23.73 -21.74
N ALA A 38 12.11 -22.87 -21.79
CA ALA A 38 12.15 -21.69 -20.92
C ALA A 38 11.34 -20.55 -21.53
N GLU A 39 10.45 -19.94 -20.72
CA GLU A 39 9.64 -18.80 -21.16
C GLU A 39 9.49 -17.77 -20.06
N LEU A 40 9.39 -16.48 -20.46
CA LEU A 40 9.05 -15.40 -19.56
C LEU A 40 7.61 -15.56 -19.07
N MET A 41 7.46 -15.48 -17.76
CA MET A 41 6.13 -15.49 -17.12
C MET A 41 5.49 -14.10 -17.19
N ASN A 42 4.18 -14.08 -17.22
CA ASN A 42 3.39 -12.85 -17.24
C ASN A 42 2.74 -12.63 -15.87
N PRO A 43 3.33 -11.82 -14.98
CA PRO A 43 2.76 -11.54 -13.68
C PRO A 43 1.42 -10.80 -13.80
N SER A 44 0.43 -11.19 -12.98
CA SER A 44 -0.86 -10.52 -12.92
C SER A 44 -0.84 -9.37 -11.92
N ASP A 45 -1.46 -8.23 -12.26
CA ASP A 45 -1.70 -7.11 -11.34
C ASP A 45 -2.83 -7.50 -10.34
N ASN A 46 -2.70 -7.06 -9.10
CA ASN A 46 -3.73 -7.23 -8.07
C ASN A 46 -4.77 -6.08 -8.03
N GLY A 47 -4.74 -5.17 -9.02
CA GLY A 47 -5.58 -3.98 -9.08
C GLY A 47 -5.09 -2.78 -8.25
N HIS A 48 -3.93 -2.92 -7.60
CA HIS A 48 -3.28 -1.88 -6.78
C HIS A 48 -1.83 -1.63 -7.20
N GLY A 49 -1.46 -2.01 -8.43
CA GLY A 49 -0.12 -1.86 -8.96
C GLY A 49 0.91 -2.87 -8.45
N TYR A 50 0.49 -3.88 -7.67
CA TYR A 50 1.37 -4.95 -7.21
C TYR A 50 1.23 -6.19 -8.08
N PHE A 51 2.33 -6.65 -8.62
CA PHE A 51 2.38 -7.84 -9.44
C PHE A 51 2.59 -9.12 -8.62
N LYS A 52 1.92 -10.19 -9.05
CA LYS A 52 2.02 -11.53 -8.46
C LYS A 52 2.16 -12.59 -9.54
N VAL A 53 2.82 -13.70 -9.19
CA VAL A 53 3.04 -14.86 -10.06
C VAL A 53 2.91 -16.15 -9.25
N GLY A 54 2.46 -17.22 -9.88
CA GLY A 54 2.44 -18.56 -9.27
C GLY A 54 3.74 -19.29 -9.57
N LEU A 55 4.49 -19.70 -8.53
CA LEU A 55 5.64 -20.57 -8.66
C LEU A 55 5.32 -21.96 -8.12
N SER A 56 5.58 -22.98 -8.93
CA SER A 56 5.30 -24.39 -8.58
C SER A 56 6.58 -25.12 -8.24
N LYS A 57 6.58 -25.86 -7.13
CA LYS A 57 7.66 -26.73 -6.70
C LYS A 57 7.07 -27.92 -5.95
N ASN A 58 7.54 -29.13 -6.24
CA ASN A 58 7.11 -30.36 -5.58
C ASN A 58 5.57 -30.54 -5.60
N GLY A 59 4.91 -30.24 -6.74
CA GLY A 59 3.46 -30.38 -6.90
C GLY A 59 2.61 -29.31 -6.18
N LYS A 60 3.22 -28.33 -5.52
CA LYS A 60 2.54 -27.23 -4.84
C LYS A 60 2.83 -25.92 -5.56
N THR A 61 1.80 -25.09 -5.73
CA THR A 61 1.93 -23.75 -6.31
C THR A 61 1.78 -22.71 -5.22
N LYS A 62 2.75 -21.80 -5.13
CA LYS A 62 2.76 -20.67 -4.21
C LYS A 62 2.58 -19.38 -4.98
N THR A 63 1.64 -18.54 -4.56
CA THR A 63 1.48 -17.19 -5.12
C THR A 63 2.55 -16.28 -4.53
N CYS A 64 3.46 -15.80 -5.36
CA CYS A 64 4.59 -14.96 -4.99
C CYS A 64 4.36 -13.52 -5.45
N ARG A 65 4.71 -12.56 -4.60
CA ARG A 65 4.73 -11.14 -4.97
C ARG A 65 6.05 -10.82 -5.65
N VAL A 66 6.00 -10.18 -6.82
CA VAL A 66 7.20 -9.92 -7.64
C VAL A 66 8.24 -9.08 -6.88
N HIS A 67 7.82 -8.00 -6.19
CA HIS A 67 8.76 -7.19 -5.41
C HIS A 67 9.49 -8.01 -4.33
N ARG A 68 8.81 -8.98 -3.71
CA ARG A 68 9.43 -9.86 -2.72
C ARG A 68 10.39 -10.86 -3.35
N LEU A 69 10.03 -11.43 -4.51
CA LEU A 69 10.93 -12.26 -5.29
C LEU A 69 12.23 -11.53 -5.65
N VAL A 70 12.12 -10.30 -6.12
CA VAL A 70 13.29 -9.47 -6.47
C VAL A 70 14.10 -9.14 -5.22
N ALA A 71 13.44 -8.69 -4.15
CA ALA A 71 14.14 -8.32 -2.93
C ALA A 71 14.88 -9.53 -2.30
N GLU A 72 14.22 -10.68 -2.13
CA GLU A 72 14.84 -11.87 -1.53
C GLU A 72 15.94 -12.48 -2.41
N THR A 73 15.88 -12.24 -3.73
CA THR A 73 16.89 -12.75 -4.66
C THR A 73 18.12 -11.83 -4.77
N PHE A 74 17.96 -10.52 -4.60
CA PHE A 74 19.00 -9.55 -4.95
C PHE A 74 19.44 -8.64 -3.81
N LEU A 75 18.63 -8.49 -2.73
CA LEU A 75 18.93 -7.61 -1.61
C LEU A 75 19.24 -8.40 -0.34
N GLU A 76 20.34 -8.09 0.29
CA GLU A 76 20.62 -8.60 1.63
C GLU A 76 19.66 -8.01 2.66
N ASN A 77 19.30 -8.81 3.67
CA ASN A 77 18.44 -8.41 4.77
C ASN A 77 19.02 -8.87 6.12
N PRO A 78 20.17 -8.34 6.53
CA PRO A 78 20.85 -8.79 7.76
C PRO A 78 20.06 -8.48 9.03
N GLU A 79 19.22 -7.44 8.98
CA GLU A 79 18.36 -7.02 10.11
C GLU A 79 17.03 -7.80 10.17
N GLY A 80 16.75 -8.68 9.21
CA GLY A 80 15.51 -9.44 9.15
C GLY A 80 14.24 -8.58 9.04
N LYS A 81 14.31 -7.44 8.36
CA LYS A 81 13.16 -6.54 8.17
C LYS A 81 12.05 -7.25 7.40
N PRO A 82 10.80 -7.21 7.86
CA PRO A 82 9.74 -8.05 7.33
C PRO A 82 9.07 -7.51 6.07
N GLU A 83 9.17 -6.21 5.80
CA GLU A 83 8.41 -5.52 4.75
C GLU A 83 9.32 -4.98 3.66
N ILE A 84 8.72 -4.74 2.48
CA ILE A 84 9.41 -4.12 1.35
C ILE A 84 8.67 -2.84 1.00
N ASN A 85 9.41 -1.74 1.00
CA ASN A 85 8.95 -0.44 0.56
C ASN A 85 9.32 -0.22 -0.92
N HIS A 86 8.43 0.46 -1.66
CA HIS A 86 8.73 1.00 -2.99
C HIS A 86 9.08 2.48 -2.84
N LYS A 87 10.32 2.82 -3.13
CA LYS A 87 10.82 4.21 -3.06
C LYS A 87 10.28 5.08 -4.17
N ILE A 88 9.90 4.47 -5.30
CA ILE A 88 9.37 5.14 -6.48
C ILE A 88 8.07 4.45 -6.89
N GLU A 89 7.01 5.23 -7.03
CA GLU A 89 5.78 4.79 -7.67
C GLU A 89 5.90 5.09 -9.18
N GLY A 90 5.65 4.08 -10.01
CA GLY A 90 5.62 4.24 -11.47
C GLY A 90 4.37 4.97 -11.94
N ASP A 91 4.31 5.26 -13.23
CA ASP A 91 3.13 5.82 -13.88
C ASP A 91 1.90 4.95 -13.63
N GLU A 92 0.74 5.57 -13.49
CA GLU A 92 -0.54 4.91 -13.17
C GLU A 92 -0.55 4.14 -11.84
N GLY A 93 0.35 4.47 -10.89
CA GLY A 93 0.45 3.82 -9.59
C GLY A 93 1.04 2.40 -9.62
N LYS A 94 1.62 1.97 -10.74
CA LYS A 94 2.33 0.68 -10.85
C LYS A 94 3.59 0.71 -10.01
N LYS A 95 3.84 -0.37 -9.28
CA LYS A 95 5.02 -0.50 -8.43
C LYS A 95 6.20 -1.04 -9.23
N ILE A 96 7.29 -0.28 -9.25
CA ILE A 96 8.51 -0.62 -9.98
C ILE A 96 9.40 -1.48 -9.07
N ASN A 97 9.84 -2.64 -9.57
CA ASN A 97 10.58 -3.65 -8.81
C ASN A 97 11.97 -3.83 -9.41
N VAL A 98 12.86 -2.86 -9.23
CA VAL A 98 14.17 -2.83 -9.85
C VAL A 98 15.27 -2.72 -8.81
N VAL A 99 16.30 -3.56 -8.95
CA VAL A 99 17.57 -3.47 -8.21
C VAL A 99 18.67 -3.13 -9.19
N ILE A 100 19.41 -2.09 -8.90
CA ILE A 100 20.52 -1.61 -9.74
C ILE A 100 21.83 -1.86 -9.02
N PHE A 101 22.82 -2.32 -9.77
CA PHE A 101 24.18 -2.55 -9.28
C PHE A 101 25.13 -1.48 -9.79
N ASN A 102 26.12 -1.16 -8.97
CA ASN A 102 27.30 -0.38 -9.34
C ASN A 102 28.27 -1.26 -10.15
N GLU A 103 29.31 -0.67 -10.71
CA GLU A 103 30.33 -1.39 -11.47
C GLU A 103 31.13 -2.39 -10.61
N ASP A 104 31.22 -2.16 -9.30
CA ASP A 104 31.84 -3.06 -8.33
C ASP A 104 30.93 -4.22 -7.86
N GLY A 105 29.70 -4.31 -8.39
CA GLY A 105 28.72 -5.33 -8.04
C GLY A 105 27.91 -5.02 -6.76
N SER A 106 28.18 -3.92 -6.06
CA SER A 106 27.35 -3.50 -4.92
C SER A 106 26.01 -2.93 -5.38
N VAL A 107 25.01 -2.97 -4.49
CA VAL A 107 23.67 -2.39 -4.79
C VAL A 107 23.74 -0.87 -4.83
N ASN A 108 23.29 -0.28 -5.91
CA ASN A 108 23.10 1.16 -6.02
C ASN A 108 21.79 1.58 -5.35
N ASN A 109 21.86 1.99 -4.08
CA ASN A 109 20.67 2.31 -3.30
C ASN A 109 19.89 3.52 -3.82
N GLU A 110 20.52 4.46 -4.53
CA GLU A 110 19.84 5.64 -5.07
C GLU A 110 18.94 5.27 -6.27
N LYS A 111 19.39 4.35 -7.12
CA LYS A 111 18.68 3.92 -8.33
C LYS A 111 17.80 2.69 -8.11
N THR A 112 18.03 1.93 -7.05
CA THR A 112 17.20 0.78 -6.67
C THR A 112 15.85 1.27 -6.14
N THR A 113 14.75 0.69 -6.66
CA THR A 113 13.40 1.18 -6.39
C THR A 113 12.70 0.51 -5.22
N ILE A 114 13.27 -0.55 -4.66
CA ILE A 114 12.75 -1.30 -3.51
C ILE A 114 13.79 -1.40 -2.40
N GLU A 115 13.34 -1.52 -1.16
CA GLU A 115 14.20 -1.66 0.02
C GLU A 115 13.50 -2.46 1.11
N TRP A 116 14.29 -3.15 1.97
CA TRP A 116 13.78 -3.78 3.17
C TRP A 116 13.52 -2.75 4.26
N VAL A 117 12.34 -2.83 4.88
CA VAL A 117 11.91 -1.89 5.93
C VAL A 117 11.19 -2.61 7.07
N THR A 118 11.15 -1.99 8.23
CA THR A 118 10.24 -2.38 9.30
C THR A 118 8.81 -1.95 8.94
N ARG A 119 7.82 -2.55 9.62
CA ARG A 119 6.41 -2.14 9.46
C ARG A 119 6.20 -0.66 9.80
N LYS A 120 6.92 -0.16 10.80
CA LYS A 120 6.83 1.26 11.20
C LYS A 120 7.35 2.16 10.09
N GLU A 121 8.58 1.92 9.60
CA GLU A 121 9.17 2.67 8.49
C GLU A 121 8.25 2.68 7.26
N ASN A 122 7.69 1.52 6.90
CA ASN A 122 6.77 1.40 5.75
C ASN A 122 5.46 2.19 5.95
N ASN A 123 4.94 2.25 7.17
CA ASN A 123 3.73 3.03 7.46
C ASN A 123 3.97 4.53 7.46
N ASP A 124 5.15 4.95 7.91
CA ASP A 124 5.54 6.36 8.03
C ASP A 124 6.08 6.92 6.70
N TYR A 125 6.31 6.03 5.69
CA TYR A 125 6.88 6.42 4.40
C TYR A 125 5.88 7.18 3.52
N GLY A 126 6.37 8.27 2.91
CA GLY A 126 5.63 9.07 1.93
C GLY A 126 4.38 9.76 2.49
N THR A 127 3.40 9.97 1.64
CA THR A 127 2.15 10.71 1.95
C THR A 127 1.01 9.80 2.45
N ARG A 128 1.29 8.54 2.83
CA ARG A 128 0.24 7.60 3.23
C ARG A 128 -0.60 8.09 4.39
N THR A 129 0.06 8.58 5.45
CA THR A 129 -0.61 9.11 6.65
C THR A 129 -1.46 10.33 6.30
N GLU A 130 -0.96 11.22 5.46
CA GLU A 130 -1.70 12.40 4.97
C GLU A 130 -2.90 12.01 4.11
N ARG A 131 -2.71 11.05 3.18
CA ARG A 131 -3.80 10.51 2.34
C ARG A 131 -4.88 9.82 3.18
N MET A 132 -4.47 9.02 4.18
CA MET A 132 -5.41 8.40 5.13
C MET A 132 -6.16 9.46 5.93
N ALA A 133 -5.46 10.45 6.50
CA ALA A 133 -6.08 11.55 7.23
C ALA A 133 -7.09 12.30 6.34
N LYS A 134 -6.72 12.60 5.09
CA LYS A 134 -7.61 13.26 4.11
C LYS A 134 -8.83 12.40 3.78
N THR A 135 -8.66 11.09 3.59
CA THR A 135 -9.76 10.17 3.28
C THR A 135 -10.69 9.95 4.47
N MET A 136 -10.14 9.91 5.70
CA MET A 136 -10.92 9.74 6.93
C MET A 136 -11.56 11.04 7.39
N THR A 137 -10.97 12.19 7.04
CA THR A 137 -11.52 13.50 7.38
C THR A 137 -12.67 13.82 6.44
N ASN A 138 -13.89 13.87 6.99
CA ASN A 138 -15.12 14.15 6.21
C ASN A 138 -15.34 13.21 5.01
N GLY A 139 -14.88 11.93 5.13
CA GLY A 139 -15.00 10.91 4.09
C GLY A 139 -16.45 10.43 3.88
N LYS A 140 -16.63 9.46 2.97
CA LYS A 140 -17.96 8.91 2.57
C LYS A 140 -18.86 8.44 3.71
N LEU A 141 -18.28 8.06 4.86
CA LEU A 141 -19.03 7.63 6.05
C LEU A 141 -19.38 8.78 6.99
N SER A 142 -18.91 10.00 6.72
CA SER A 142 -19.25 11.17 7.50
C SER A 142 -20.70 11.58 7.24
N LYS A 143 -21.44 11.84 8.31
CA LYS A 143 -22.81 12.37 8.22
C LYS A 143 -22.74 13.88 8.33
N PRO A 144 -23.21 14.61 7.30
CA PRO A 144 -23.32 16.07 7.37
C PRO A 144 -24.21 16.50 8.53
N VAL A 145 -23.85 17.62 9.16
CA VAL A 145 -24.53 18.18 10.33
C VAL A 145 -24.99 19.58 10.02
N LEU A 146 -26.25 19.84 10.30
CA LEU A 146 -26.85 21.16 10.22
C LEU A 146 -26.83 21.83 11.61
N GLN A 147 -26.25 23.02 11.69
CA GLN A 147 -26.36 23.92 12.85
C GLN A 147 -27.56 24.84 12.65
N LEU A 148 -28.46 24.81 13.59
CA LEU A 148 -29.69 25.59 13.55
C LEU A 148 -29.76 26.56 14.74
N SER A 149 -30.47 27.69 14.57
CA SER A 149 -30.87 28.54 15.68
C SER A 149 -31.84 27.80 16.61
N LEU A 150 -32.15 28.36 17.76
CA LEU A 150 -33.18 27.82 18.66
C LEU A 150 -34.57 27.85 18.01
N THR A 151 -34.81 28.77 17.08
CA THR A 151 -36.06 28.90 16.29
C THR A 151 -36.10 27.93 15.10
N GLY A 152 -35.00 27.21 14.80
CA GLY A 152 -34.94 26.21 13.74
C GLY A 152 -34.39 26.70 12.40
N GLU A 153 -33.93 27.96 12.33
CA GLU A 153 -33.32 28.51 11.12
C GLU A 153 -31.92 27.93 10.88
N LEU A 154 -31.60 27.58 9.62
CA LEU A 154 -30.30 27.07 9.25
C LEU A 154 -29.23 28.17 9.34
N ILE A 155 -28.23 27.96 10.16
CA ILE A 155 -27.08 28.86 10.33
C ILE A 155 -25.89 28.37 9.48
N ARG A 156 -25.57 27.07 9.57
CA ARG A 156 -24.42 26.51 8.86
C ARG A 156 -24.54 25.01 8.67
N GLU A 157 -23.96 24.51 7.57
CA GLU A 157 -23.76 23.08 7.31
C GLU A 157 -22.29 22.71 7.53
N TYR A 158 -22.05 21.57 8.22
CA TYR A 158 -20.73 20.98 8.43
C TYR A 158 -20.69 19.60 7.79
N PRO A 159 -19.56 19.19 7.18
CA PRO A 159 -19.40 17.85 6.60
C PRO A 159 -19.49 16.72 7.62
N SER A 160 -19.29 17.01 8.91
CA SER A 160 -19.34 16.01 10.00
C SER A 160 -19.42 16.67 11.37
N ALA A 161 -19.82 15.90 12.40
CA ALA A 161 -19.73 16.33 13.79
C ALA A 161 -18.28 16.61 14.25
N ALA A 162 -17.30 15.93 13.67
CA ALA A 162 -15.88 16.19 13.91
C ALA A 162 -15.47 17.57 13.38
N GLU A 163 -16.06 18.02 12.26
CA GLU A 163 -15.83 19.36 11.72
C GLU A 163 -16.45 20.43 12.62
N CYS A 164 -17.60 20.18 13.22
CA CYS A 164 -18.14 21.05 14.27
C CYS A 164 -17.14 21.18 15.42
N GLY A 165 -16.48 20.09 15.79
CA GLY A 165 -15.43 20.10 16.83
C GLY A 165 -14.26 21.02 16.50
N ARG A 166 -13.78 21.03 15.25
CA ARG A 166 -12.72 21.95 14.77
C ARG A 166 -13.16 23.40 14.75
N ASN A 167 -14.46 23.64 14.68
CA ASN A 167 -15.08 24.98 14.70
C ASN A 167 -15.58 25.38 16.09
N GLY A 168 -15.01 24.82 17.18
CA GLY A 168 -15.23 25.27 18.55
C GLY A 168 -16.39 24.63 19.30
N PHE A 169 -17.05 23.62 18.73
CA PHE A 169 -18.08 22.82 19.41
C PHE A 169 -17.49 21.54 20.00
N ASN A 170 -18.18 20.90 20.94
CA ASN A 170 -17.82 19.56 21.37
C ASN A 170 -18.51 18.55 20.45
N LYS A 171 -17.70 17.73 19.74
CA LYS A 171 -18.21 16.74 18.78
C LYS A 171 -19.19 15.72 19.40
N GLY A 172 -18.98 15.37 20.67
CA GLY A 172 -19.83 14.41 21.40
C GLY A 172 -21.22 14.98 21.65
N HIS A 173 -21.29 16.21 22.16
CA HIS A 173 -22.56 16.91 22.40
C HIS A 173 -23.28 17.22 21.09
N VAL A 174 -22.56 17.64 20.05
CA VAL A 174 -23.15 17.81 18.70
C VAL A 174 -23.79 16.52 18.22
N ALA A 175 -23.09 15.39 18.33
CA ALA A 175 -23.62 14.10 17.94
C ALA A 175 -24.82 13.67 18.81
N ALA A 176 -24.80 13.97 20.11
CA ALA A 176 -25.92 13.72 21.02
C ALA A 176 -27.16 14.55 20.62
N CYS A 177 -26.98 15.81 20.27
CA CYS A 177 -28.06 16.64 19.70
C CYS A 177 -28.63 16.04 18.42
N CYS A 178 -27.73 15.60 17.49
CA CYS A 178 -28.16 15.00 16.23
C CYS A 178 -28.92 13.68 16.40
N ARG A 179 -28.71 12.95 17.50
CA ARG A 179 -29.46 11.73 17.87
C ARG A 179 -30.72 12.01 18.69
N GLY A 180 -30.93 13.28 19.11
CA GLY A 180 -32.05 13.66 19.94
C GLY A 180 -31.86 13.38 21.45
N GLU A 181 -30.66 13.01 21.88
CA GLU A 181 -30.30 12.78 23.29
C GLU A 181 -30.14 14.09 24.06
N GLU A 182 -29.68 15.14 23.36
CA GLU A 182 -29.59 16.49 23.87
C GLU A 182 -30.42 17.46 22.99
N LYS A 183 -31.06 18.43 23.60
CA LYS A 183 -31.86 19.40 22.85
C LYS A 183 -31.02 20.46 22.13
N THR A 184 -29.94 20.90 22.80
CA THR A 184 -29.10 21.99 22.32
C THR A 184 -27.67 21.85 22.83
N HIS A 185 -26.71 22.45 22.11
CA HIS A 185 -25.34 22.62 22.55
C HIS A 185 -24.86 24.03 22.24
N LYS A 186 -24.29 24.73 23.22
CA LYS A 186 -23.82 26.12 23.12
C LYS A 186 -24.84 27.08 22.49
N GLY A 187 -26.15 26.92 22.81
CA GLY A 187 -27.20 27.79 22.31
C GLY A 187 -27.68 27.49 20.88
N PHE A 188 -27.29 26.37 20.31
CA PHE A 188 -27.68 25.92 18.97
C PHE A 188 -28.31 24.53 19.01
N ARG A 189 -29.16 24.25 18.03
CA ARG A 189 -29.64 22.91 17.73
C ARG A 189 -28.78 22.30 16.62
N PHE A 190 -28.59 20.97 16.68
CA PHE A 190 -27.88 20.24 15.66
C PHE A 190 -28.68 19.02 15.21
N MET A 191 -28.65 18.75 13.92
CA MET A 191 -29.27 17.55 13.34
C MET A 191 -28.44 17.02 12.17
N TYR A 192 -28.55 15.75 11.90
CA TYR A 192 -28.00 15.19 10.65
C TYR A 192 -28.86 15.65 9.46
N LYS A 193 -28.17 15.89 8.34
CA LYS A 193 -28.80 16.20 7.05
C LYS A 193 -29.43 14.96 6.46
#